data_587732a1b4c4808abfa7daa776e7f89e
#
_entry.id   587732a1b4c4808abfa7daa776e7f89e
#
_cell.length_a   1.000
_cell.length_b   1.000
_cell.length_c   1.000
_cell.angle_alpha   90.00
_cell.angle_beta   90.00
_cell.angle_gamma   90.00
#
_symmetry.space_group_name_H-M   'P 1'
#
loop_
_entity.id
_entity.type
_entity.pdbx_description
1 polymer ?
#
loop_
_entity_poly.entity_id
_entity_poly.type
_entity_poly.pdbx_seq_one_letter_code
_entity_poly.pdbx_strand_id
1 'polypeptide(L)'
;MIKLTGINKIYRTNEIETVALENVNLEVDKGEFLSIMGPSGCGKSTLLNIMGLLDAPTDGVIEIAGTKIESMKDKKLAAFRNKELGFVFQSFHLINSLNVLDNVELPLLYRRVGSGERKRLAQEVLEKVGLSHRMRHFPSQLS
;
A
#
# COMPACT_ATOMS: atom_id res chain seq x y z
N MET A 1 -8.62 9.61 -7.34
CA MET A 1 -7.73 10.25 -8.32
C MET A 1 -6.31 10.22 -7.77
N ILE A 2 -5.37 9.74 -8.56
CA ILE A 2 -3.93 9.76 -8.28
C ILE A 2 -3.27 10.51 -9.43
N LYS A 3 -2.37 11.43 -9.13
CA LYS A 3 -1.62 12.18 -10.14
C LYS A 3 -0.14 12.17 -9.81
N LEU A 4 0.66 11.76 -10.77
CA LEU A 4 2.11 11.76 -10.75
C LEU A 4 2.61 12.75 -11.79
N THR A 5 3.53 13.62 -11.40
CA THR A 5 4.10 14.62 -12.31
C THR A 5 5.62 14.59 -12.22
N GLY A 6 6.28 14.27 -13.33
CA GLY A 6 7.74 14.28 -13.44
C GLY A 6 8.43 13.32 -12.47
N ILE A 7 7.85 12.17 -12.17
CA ILE A 7 8.41 11.23 -11.18
C ILE A 7 9.70 10.62 -11.70
N ASN A 8 10.76 10.84 -10.93
CA ASN A 8 12.06 10.18 -11.09
C ASN A 8 12.35 9.30 -9.89
N LYS A 9 12.93 8.13 -10.11
CA LYS A 9 13.44 7.26 -9.05
C LYS A 9 14.78 6.71 -9.43
N ILE A 10 15.79 7.05 -8.62
CA ILE A 10 17.17 6.62 -8.78
C ILE A 10 17.57 5.91 -7.49
N TYR A 11 18.00 4.66 -7.60
CA TYR A 11 18.63 3.92 -6.52
C TYR A 11 20.13 4.09 -6.59
N ARG A 12 20.75 4.52 -5.51
CA ARG A 12 22.19 4.73 -5.39
C ARG A 12 22.78 3.77 -4.38
N THR A 13 23.79 3.02 -4.80
CA THR A 13 24.72 2.32 -3.93
C THR A 13 26.08 3.00 -4.04
N ASN A 14 27.07 2.60 -3.22
CA ASN A 14 28.39 3.23 -3.23
C ASN A 14 29.10 3.19 -4.60
N GLU A 15 28.70 2.29 -5.50
CA GLU A 15 29.39 2.03 -6.77
C GLU A 15 28.48 2.11 -8.00
N ILE A 16 27.17 2.05 -7.81
CA ILE A 16 26.21 1.94 -8.93
C ILE A 16 25.02 2.87 -8.71
N GLU A 17 24.68 3.55 -9.77
CA GLU A 17 23.45 4.34 -9.87
C GLU A 17 22.50 3.65 -10.85
N THR A 18 21.28 3.33 -10.41
CA THR A 18 20.27 2.66 -11.23
C THR A 18 19.05 3.56 -11.35
N VAL A 19 18.77 4.02 -12.55
CA VAL A 19 17.54 4.77 -12.86
C VAL A 19 16.39 3.76 -13.00
N ALA A 20 15.47 3.78 -12.06
CA ALA A 20 14.31 2.89 -12.06
C ALA A 20 13.07 3.54 -12.72
N LEU A 21 12.92 4.86 -12.59
CA LEU A 21 11.88 5.65 -13.23
C LEU A 21 12.47 6.97 -13.70
N GLU A 22 12.09 7.40 -14.91
CA GLU A 22 12.55 8.64 -15.50
C GLU A 22 11.35 9.43 -16.03
N ASN A 23 11.12 10.63 -15.49
CA ASN A 23 10.10 11.60 -15.91
C ASN A 23 8.70 10.99 -16.12
N VAL A 24 8.26 10.11 -15.22
CA VAL A 24 6.96 9.44 -15.33
C VAL A 24 5.84 10.41 -14.98
N ASN A 25 4.90 10.56 -15.90
CA ASN A 25 3.67 11.31 -15.72
C ASN A 25 2.49 10.35 -15.85
N LEU A 26 1.59 10.35 -14.88
CA LEU A 26 0.44 9.44 -14.84
C LEU A 26 -0.71 10.11 -14.11
N GLU A 27 -1.91 9.96 -14.64
CA GLU A 27 -3.14 10.38 -13.97
C GLU A 27 -4.11 9.20 -13.98
N VAL A 28 -4.71 8.91 -12.82
CA VAL A 28 -5.71 7.85 -12.64
C VAL A 28 -6.93 8.45 -11.98
N ASP A 29 -8.05 8.42 -12.69
CA ASP A 29 -9.30 9.01 -12.22
C ASP A 29 -10.04 8.13 -11.21
N LYS A 30 -11.04 8.73 -10.56
CA LYS A 30 -11.90 8.00 -9.64
C LYS A 30 -12.74 6.98 -10.40
N GLY A 31 -12.68 5.70 -9.99
CA GLY A 31 -13.40 4.60 -10.62
C GLY A 31 -12.68 4.01 -11.83
N GLU A 32 -11.52 4.52 -12.19
CA GLU A 32 -10.70 3.98 -13.28
C GLU A 32 -10.01 2.68 -12.86
N PHE A 33 -9.90 1.74 -13.79
CA PHE A 33 -9.08 0.55 -13.69
C PHE A 33 -7.88 0.67 -14.61
N LEU A 34 -6.68 0.74 -14.03
CA LEU A 34 -5.42 0.87 -14.76
C LEU A 34 -4.59 -0.41 -14.63
N SER A 35 -4.03 -0.88 -15.75
CA SER A 35 -3.06 -1.97 -15.77
C SER A 35 -1.68 -1.46 -16.20
N ILE A 36 -0.64 -1.76 -15.40
CA ILE A 36 0.75 -1.43 -15.71
C ILE A 36 1.46 -2.69 -16.15
N MET A 37 1.83 -2.75 -17.44
CA MET A 37 2.48 -3.90 -18.06
C MET A 37 3.87 -3.55 -18.59
N GLY A 38 4.70 -4.56 -18.78
CA GLY A 38 6.06 -4.43 -19.30
C GLY A 38 6.99 -5.57 -18.87
N PRO A 39 8.20 -5.68 -19.42
CA PRO A 39 9.17 -6.71 -19.10
C PRO A 39 9.62 -6.67 -17.63
N SER A 40 10.27 -7.73 -17.16
CA SER A 40 10.88 -7.75 -15.83
C SER A 40 11.94 -6.66 -15.72
N GLY A 41 12.00 -5.98 -14.56
CA GLY A 41 12.98 -4.92 -14.31
C GLY A 41 12.65 -3.54 -14.85
N CYS A 42 11.54 -3.34 -15.60
CA CYS A 42 11.19 -2.03 -16.19
C CYS A 42 10.53 -1.02 -15.22
N GLY A 43 10.64 -1.21 -13.91
CA GLY A 43 10.18 -0.22 -12.93
C GLY A 43 8.73 -0.34 -12.45
N LYS A 44 7.92 -1.34 -12.90
CA LYS A 44 6.50 -1.48 -12.51
C LYS A 44 6.28 -1.50 -11.00
N SER A 45 7.02 -2.35 -10.30
CA SER A 45 6.91 -2.47 -8.83
C SER A 45 7.37 -1.19 -8.14
N THR A 46 8.40 -0.53 -8.66
CA THR A 46 8.86 0.77 -8.17
C THR A 46 7.76 1.82 -8.30
N LEU A 47 7.12 1.90 -9.48
CA LEU A 47 6.02 2.82 -9.71
C LEU A 47 4.84 2.55 -8.77
N LEU A 48 4.43 1.28 -8.62
CA LEU A 48 3.36 0.89 -7.70
C LEU A 48 3.70 1.20 -6.25
N ASN A 49 4.94 1.00 -5.81
CA ASN A 49 5.39 1.35 -4.46
C ASN A 49 5.33 2.86 -4.21
N ILE A 50 5.71 3.66 -5.20
CA ILE A 50 5.63 5.13 -5.12
C ILE A 50 4.16 5.59 -5.09
N MET A 51 3.30 5.06 -5.96
CA MET A 51 1.85 5.33 -5.94
C MET A 51 1.22 4.90 -4.62
N GLY A 52 1.70 3.78 -4.05
CA GLY A 52 1.27 3.26 -2.75
C GLY A 52 1.86 4.00 -1.54
N LEU A 53 2.72 4.98 -1.74
CA LEU A 53 3.46 5.67 -0.66
C LEU A 53 4.27 4.72 0.22
N LEU A 54 4.73 3.59 -0.35
CA LEU A 54 5.63 2.62 0.29
C LEU A 54 7.10 2.98 0.04
N ASP A 55 7.36 3.74 -1.02
CA ASP A 55 8.67 4.32 -1.35
C ASP A 55 8.48 5.78 -1.79
N ALA A 56 9.52 6.60 -1.62
CA ALA A 56 9.52 7.98 -2.06
C ALA A 56 10.19 8.12 -3.43
N PRO A 57 9.72 9.00 -4.31
CA PRO A 57 10.45 9.35 -5.52
C PRO A 57 11.73 10.11 -5.15
N THR A 58 12.71 10.09 -6.06
CA THR A 58 13.91 10.96 -5.95
C THR A 58 13.54 12.40 -6.28
N ASP A 59 12.62 12.58 -7.23
CA ASP A 59 12.11 13.88 -7.66
C ASP A 59 10.71 13.71 -8.28
N GLY A 60 9.97 14.81 -8.39
CA GLY A 60 8.61 14.85 -8.92
C GLY A 60 7.54 15.00 -7.84
N VAL A 61 6.30 15.11 -8.26
CA VAL A 61 5.14 15.43 -7.41
C VAL A 61 4.13 14.31 -7.42
N ILE A 62 3.70 13.88 -6.23
CA ILE A 62 2.60 12.94 -6.03
C ILE A 62 1.41 13.69 -5.44
N GLU A 63 0.25 13.53 -6.05
CA GLU A 63 -1.02 14.02 -5.51
C GLU A 63 -2.02 12.86 -5.45
N ILE A 64 -2.65 12.65 -4.29
CA ILE A 64 -3.67 11.63 -4.06
C ILE A 64 -4.88 12.28 -3.42
N ALA A 65 -6.05 12.05 -4.01
CA ALA A 65 -7.33 12.62 -3.55
C ALA A 65 -7.25 14.15 -3.33
N GLY A 66 -6.55 14.88 -4.22
CA GLY A 66 -6.37 16.33 -4.14
C GLY A 66 -5.33 16.78 -3.10
N THR A 67 -4.62 15.85 -2.47
CA THR A 67 -3.60 16.16 -1.46
C THR A 67 -2.20 15.90 -2.00
N LYS A 68 -1.34 16.93 -2.00
CA LYS A 68 0.09 16.80 -2.33
C LYS A 68 0.86 16.16 -1.19
N ILE A 69 1.70 15.18 -1.53
CA ILE A 69 2.37 14.30 -0.56
C ILE A 69 3.75 14.81 -0.13
N GLU A 70 4.39 15.66 -0.91
CA GLU A 70 5.81 16.10 -0.81
C GLU A 70 6.28 16.56 0.59
N SER A 71 5.39 17.11 1.42
CA SER A 71 5.75 17.71 2.71
C SER A 71 5.30 16.88 3.92
N MET A 72 4.79 15.67 3.72
CA MET A 72 4.28 14.86 4.82
C MET A 72 5.40 14.17 5.59
N LYS A 73 5.44 14.39 6.90
CA LYS A 73 6.29 13.60 7.81
C LYS A 73 5.79 12.15 7.85
N ASP A 74 6.70 11.20 8.10
CA ASP A 74 6.43 9.74 8.10
C ASP A 74 5.15 9.34 8.83
N LYS A 75 4.90 9.91 10.00
CA LYS A 75 3.70 9.61 10.80
C LYS A 75 2.41 10.05 10.09
N LYS A 76 2.41 11.22 9.44
CA LYS A 76 1.26 11.71 8.67
C LYS A 76 1.07 10.90 7.40
N LEU A 77 2.18 10.54 6.73
CA LEU A 77 2.19 9.71 5.54
C LEU A 77 1.61 8.32 5.83
N ALA A 78 2.03 7.69 6.93
CA ALA A 78 1.49 6.40 7.35
C ALA A 78 -0.02 6.46 7.67
N ALA A 79 -0.46 7.52 8.34
CA ALA A 79 -1.88 7.74 8.62
C ALA A 79 -2.69 7.99 7.34
N PHE A 80 -2.16 8.77 6.40
CA PHE A 80 -2.78 9.03 5.11
C PHE A 80 -2.89 7.74 4.29
N ARG A 81 -1.80 6.97 4.18
CA ARG A 81 -1.79 5.67 3.50
C ARG A 81 -2.82 4.72 4.08
N ASN A 82 -2.89 4.59 5.41
CA ASN A 82 -3.86 3.73 6.08
C ASN A 82 -5.32 4.14 5.80
N LYS A 83 -5.58 5.43 5.59
CA LYS A 83 -6.93 5.96 5.37
C LYS A 83 -7.37 5.89 3.91
N GLU A 84 -6.48 6.27 2.99
CA GLU A 84 -6.84 6.55 1.59
C GLU A 84 -6.49 5.38 0.64
N LEU A 85 -5.57 4.47 1.03
CA LEU A 85 -5.07 3.43 0.15
C LEU A 85 -5.39 2.03 0.69
N GLY A 86 -5.71 1.12 -0.23
CA GLY A 86 -5.81 -0.31 0.02
C GLY A 86 -4.78 -1.07 -0.82
N PHE A 87 -4.25 -2.17 -0.30
CA PHE A 87 -3.23 -2.97 -0.96
C PHE A 87 -3.66 -4.41 -1.09
N VAL A 88 -3.38 -4.99 -2.26
CA VAL A 88 -3.39 -6.44 -2.47
C VAL A 88 -1.98 -6.83 -2.92
N PHE A 89 -1.28 -7.59 -2.10
CA PHE A 89 0.09 -8.01 -2.36
C PHE A 89 0.14 -9.40 -2.97
N GLN A 90 1.19 -9.67 -3.73
CA GLN A 90 1.48 -11.00 -4.26
C GLN A 90 1.82 -12.00 -3.14
N SER A 91 2.50 -11.56 -2.10
CA SER A 91 2.77 -12.30 -0.87
C SER A 91 1.86 -11.78 0.24
N PHE A 92 1.47 -12.62 1.17
CA PHE A 92 0.46 -12.27 2.18
C PHE A 92 0.86 -11.11 3.11
N HIS A 93 2.15 -10.91 3.37
CA HIS A 93 2.68 -9.87 4.27
C HIS A 93 1.99 -9.85 5.64
N LEU A 94 1.57 -11.03 6.12
CA LEU A 94 0.94 -11.20 7.41
C LEU A 94 1.98 -11.34 8.52
N ILE A 95 1.63 -10.90 9.71
CA ILE A 95 2.44 -11.13 10.91
C ILE A 95 2.19 -12.57 11.37
N ASN A 96 3.20 -13.44 11.24
CA ASN A 96 3.08 -14.88 11.49
C ASN A 96 2.72 -15.23 12.92
N SER A 97 3.05 -14.39 13.91
CA SER A 97 2.72 -14.56 15.32
C SER A 97 1.28 -14.17 15.68
N LEU A 98 0.54 -13.57 14.75
CA LEU A 98 -0.85 -13.19 14.92
C LEU A 98 -1.75 -14.12 14.12
N ASN A 99 -2.95 -14.43 14.66
CA ASN A 99 -3.97 -15.14 13.90
C ASN A 99 -4.60 -14.25 12.81
N VAL A 100 -5.47 -14.82 11.99
CA VAL A 100 -6.13 -14.11 10.87
C VAL A 100 -6.91 -12.89 11.37
N LEU A 101 -7.71 -13.04 12.43
CA LEU A 101 -8.51 -11.95 12.98
C LEU A 101 -7.63 -10.79 13.46
N ASP A 102 -6.59 -11.11 14.23
CA ASP A 102 -5.67 -10.11 14.76
C ASP A 102 -4.91 -9.36 13.63
N ASN A 103 -4.50 -10.06 12.58
CA ASN A 103 -3.90 -9.44 11.40
C ASN A 103 -4.87 -8.45 10.72
N VAL A 104 -6.16 -8.82 10.59
CA VAL A 104 -7.18 -7.94 9.97
C VAL A 104 -7.53 -6.75 10.87
N GLU A 105 -7.39 -6.87 12.18
CA GLU A 105 -7.59 -5.76 13.12
C GLU A 105 -6.48 -4.70 13.09
N LEU A 106 -5.26 -5.04 12.67
CA LEU A 106 -4.09 -4.15 12.75
C LEU A 106 -4.30 -2.75 12.16
N PRO A 107 -4.84 -2.59 10.93
CA PRO A 107 -5.07 -1.26 10.36
C PRO A 107 -6.00 -0.40 11.20
N LEU A 108 -6.99 -1.02 11.83
CA LEU A 108 -7.96 -0.34 12.70
C LEU A 108 -7.34 0.05 14.06
N LEU A 109 -6.37 -0.74 14.55
CA LEU A 109 -5.59 -0.40 15.74
C LEU A 109 -4.82 0.90 15.52
N TYR A 110 -4.15 1.05 14.37
CA TYR A 110 -3.45 2.28 14.02
C TYR A 110 -4.39 3.49 13.85
N ARG A 111 -5.65 3.26 13.50
CA ARG A 111 -6.70 4.28 13.48
C ARG A 111 -7.27 4.60 14.87
N ARG A 112 -6.80 3.94 15.92
CA ARG A 112 -7.29 4.07 17.31
C ARG A 112 -8.78 3.71 17.49
N VAL A 113 -9.29 2.82 16.66
CA VAL A 113 -10.65 2.28 16.81
C VAL A 113 -10.70 1.43 18.10
N GLY A 114 -11.76 1.54 18.88
CA GLY A 114 -11.94 0.76 20.11
C GLY A 114 -11.95 -0.76 19.85
N SER A 115 -11.48 -1.57 20.83
CA SER A 115 -11.22 -2.99 20.58
C SER A 115 -12.47 -3.79 20.21
N GLY A 116 -13.62 -3.53 20.83
CA GLY A 116 -14.89 -4.17 20.47
C GLY A 116 -15.32 -3.88 19.04
N GLU A 117 -15.20 -2.63 18.60
CA GLU A 117 -15.54 -2.20 17.25
C GLU A 117 -14.55 -2.74 16.21
N ARG A 118 -13.24 -2.77 16.51
CA ARG A 118 -12.24 -3.39 15.64
C ARG A 118 -12.57 -4.84 15.34
N LYS A 119 -12.86 -5.60 16.42
CA LYS A 119 -13.19 -7.02 16.30
C LYS A 119 -14.43 -7.24 15.46
N ARG A 120 -15.48 -6.45 15.70
CA ARG A 120 -16.73 -6.51 14.92
C ARG A 120 -16.47 -6.25 13.42
N LEU A 121 -15.77 -5.17 13.10
CA LEU A 121 -15.45 -4.80 11.72
C LEU A 121 -14.56 -5.85 11.03
N ALA A 122 -13.57 -6.39 11.73
CA ALA A 122 -12.69 -7.43 11.19
C ALA A 122 -13.48 -8.73 10.91
N GLN A 123 -14.39 -9.12 11.79
CA GLN A 123 -15.25 -10.28 11.59
C GLN A 123 -16.17 -10.10 10.38
N GLU A 124 -16.80 -8.94 10.23
CA GLU A 124 -17.66 -8.62 9.07
C GLU A 124 -16.90 -8.70 7.74
N VAL A 125 -15.66 -8.19 7.70
CA VAL A 125 -14.82 -8.27 6.49
C VAL A 125 -14.44 -9.72 6.18
N LEU A 126 -14.03 -10.50 7.20
CA LEU A 126 -13.69 -11.91 7.04
C LEU A 126 -14.88 -12.76 6.59
N GLU A 127 -16.09 -12.42 7.04
CA GLU A 127 -17.32 -13.05 6.58
C GLU A 127 -17.57 -12.77 5.09
N LYS A 128 -17.44 -11.51 4.66
CA LYS A 128 -17.62 -11.10 3.26
C LYS A 128 -16.67 -11.82 2.29
N VAL A 129 -15.48 -12.20 2.73
CA VAL A 129 -14.51 -12.95 1.93
C VAL A 129 -14.51 -14.47 2.20
N GLY A 130 -15.50 -14.97 2.97
CA GLY A 130 -15.69 -16.41 3.22
C GLY A 130 -14.67 -17.01 4.20
N LEU A 131 -13.99 -16.21 5.02
CA LEU A 131 -12.94 -16.65 5.94
C LEU A 131 -13.38 -16.73 7.41
N SER A 132 -14.68 -16.68 7.70
CA SER A 132 -15.22 -16.77 9.07
C SER A 132 -14.70 -17.98 9.85
N HIS A 133 -14.59 -19.13 9.19
CA HIS A 133 -14.10 -20.39 9.76
C HIS A 133 -12.58 -20.42 9.99
N ARG A 134 -11.84 -19.41 9.46
CA ARG A 134 -10.37 -19.33 9.55
C ARG A 134 -9.88 -18.25 10.51
N MET A 135 -10.75 -17.52 11.20
CA MET A 135 -10.40 -16.37 12.05
C MET A 135 -9.32 -16.67 13.09
N ARG A 136 -9.31 -17.88 13.64
CA ARG A 136 -8.34 -18.33 14.66
C ARG A 136 -7.10 -19.02 14.06
N HIS A 137 -7.04 -19.22 12.77
CA HIS A 137 -5.88 -19.82 12.11
C HIS A 137 -4.72 -18.83 12.06
N PHE A 138 -3.50 -19.37 12.05
CA PHE A 138 -2.29 -18.58 11.80
C PHE A 138 -1.94 -18.57 10.33
N PRO A 139 -1.14 -17.59 9.85
CA PRO A 139 -0.77 -17.49 8.44
C PRO A 139 -0.20 -18.79 7.85
N SER A 140 0.57 -19.55 8.62
CA SER A 140 1.12 -20.86 8.21
C SER A 140 0.07 -21.94 7.92
N GLN A 141 -1.16 -21.74 8.33
CA GLN A 141 -2.29 -22.66 8.12
C GLN A 141 -3.19 -22.22 6.95
N LEU A 142 -2.82 -21.15 6.26
CA LEU A 142 -3.50 -20.66 5.07
C LEU A 142 -2.78 -21.14 3.82
N SER A 143 -3.54 -21.48 2.78
CA SER A 143 -3.01 -21.83 1.45
C SER A 143 -2.95 -20.60 0.56
#